data_eed45d71af6eec1b4562b3ff0592e904
#
_entry.id   eed45d71af6eec1b4562b3ff0592e904
#
_cell.length_a   1.000
_cell.length_b   1.000
_cell.length_c   1.000
_cell.angle_alpha   90.00
_cell.angle_beta   90.00
_cell.angle_gamma   90.00
#
_symmetry.space_group_name_H-M   'P 1'
#
loop_
_entity.id
_entity.type
_entity.pdbx_description
1 polymer ?
#
loop_
_entity_poly.entity_id
_entity_poly.type
_entity_poly.pdbx_seq_one_letter_code
_entity_poly.pdbx_strand_id
1 'polypeptide(L)'
;MASSPTIDILLREVRQCRHCEPDLPLGANPVIQIHPDAKLLIVGQAPGTRVHASGIPWNDPSGDRLRQWLDLDKERFYDPHKVAIMPMGFCYPGKGKSGDLPPRKECAPRWHNPLLEQLPNIQLTLLIGQYAQKHYLSDPYKTLTERVEHWRDLIPQQLPLPHPSPRNRRWFQQHPWFDDEVVPWLQQRVAQLLLP
;
A
#
# COMPACT_ATOMS: atom_id res chain seq x y z
N MET A 1 -23.20 11.62 -21.05
CA MET A 1 -22.44 10.91 -20.01
C MET A 1 -20.99 11.24 -20.29
N ALA A 2 -20.28 11.93 -19.36
CA ALA A 2 -18.85 12.18 -19.51
C ALA A 2 -18.16 10.82 -19.43
N SER A 3 -17.33 10.48 -20.43
CA SER A 3 -16.49 9.28 -20.38
C SER A 3 -15.52 9.39 -19.19
N SER A 4 -15.44 8.36 -18.36
CA SER A 4 -14.43 8.32 -17.29
C SER A 4 -13.04 8.54 -17.89
N PRO A 5 -12.18 9.36 -17.23
CA PRO A 5 -10.82 9.59 -17.72
C PRO A 5 -10.08 8.26 -17.80
N THR A 6 -9.24 8.09 -18.82
CA THR A 6 -8.40 6.90 -18.94
C THR A 6 -7.35 6.90 -17.81
N ILE A 7 -6.84 5.71 -17.47
CA ILE A 7 -5.80 5.57 -16.43
C ILE A 7 -4.59 6.46 -16.69
N ASP A 8 -4.20 6.65 -17.94
CA ASP A 8 -3.06 7.49 -18.31
C ASP A 8 -3.29 8.97 -17.99
N ILE A 9 -4.51 9.46 -18.18
CA ILE A 9 -4.89 10.83 -17.82
C ILE A 9 -4.82 10.99 -16.31
N LEU A 10 -5.45 10.08 -15.56
CA LEU A 10 -5.42 10.10 -14.08
C LEU A 10 -4.01 10.01 -13.51
N LEU A 11 -3.16 9.13 -14.05
CA LEU A 11 -1.77 9.01 -13.62
C LEU A 11 -0.96 10.30 -13.89
N ARG A 12 -1.22 10.96 -15.01
CA ARG A 12 -0.59 12.25 -15.33
C ARG A 12 -1.02 13.32 -14.33
N GLU A 13 -2.32 13.41 -14.04
CA GLU A 13 -2.86 14.35 -13.06
C GLU A 13 -2.31 14.09 -11.64
N VAL A 14 -2.25 12.83 -11.22
CA VAL A 14 -1.64 12.43 -9.93
C VAL A 14 -0.17 12.88 -9.87
N ARG A 15 0.62 12.58 -10.90
CA ARG A 15 2.05 12.94 -10.93
C ARG A 15 2.28 14.46 -10.94
N GLN A 16 1.34 15.23 -11.47
CA GLN A 16 1.36 16.70 -11.49
C GLN A 16 0.71 17.33 -10.26
N CYS A 17 0.13 16.53 -9.36
CA CYS A 17 -0.56 17.04 -8.18
C CYS A 17 0.39 17.83 -7.27
N ARG A 18 0.00 19.07 -6.92
CA ARG A 18 0.71 19.97 -6.02
C ARG A 18 -0.17 20.47 -4.86
N HIS A 19 -1.33 19.81 -4.67
CA HIS A 19 -2.35 20.28 -3.72
C HIS A 19 -1.84 20.44 -2.29
N CYS A 20 -0.98 19.54 -1.83
CA CYS A 20 -0.41 19.55 -0.48
C CYS A 20 1.02 20.15 -0.42
N GLU A 21 1.55 20.68 -1.51
CA GLU A 21 2.95 21.11 -1.61
C GLU A 21 3.39 22.11 -0.52
N PRO A 22 2.57 23.09 -0.09
CA PRO A 22 2.96 24.00 0.98
C PRO A 22 3.21 23.32 2.32
N ASP A 23 2.64 22.14 2.54
CA ASP A 23 2.75 21.37 3.78
C ASP A 23 3.77 20.22 3.68
N LEU A 24 4.45 20.06 2.56
CA LEU A 24 5.40 18.99 2.31
C LEU A 24 6.85 19.50 2.41
N PRO A 25 7.64 19.00 3.39
CA PRO A 25 8.97 19.57 3.67
C PRO A 25 9.98 19.38 2.55
N LEU A 26 9.75 18.40 1.66
CA LEU A 26 10.60 18.11 0.49
C LEU A 26 9.89 18.41 -0.84
N GLY A 27 8.75 19.12 -0.79
CA GLY A 27 7.92 19.36 -1.95
C GLY A 27 7.07 18.15 -2.39
N ALA A 28 6.27 18.33 -3.42
CA ALA A 28 5.41 17.28 -3.94
C ALA A 28 6.18 16.36 -4.90
N ASN A 29 6.18 15.07 -4.60
CA ASN A 29 6.65 14.01 -5.49
C ASN A 29 5.74 12.78 -5.32
N PRO A 30 4.58 12.74 -6.02
CA PRO A 30 3.66 11.63 -5.92
C PRO A 30 4.27 10.33 -6.42
N VAL A 31 4.27 9.30 -5.57
CA VAL A 31 4.80 7.96 -5.87
C VAL A 31 3.66 6.96 -5.87
N ILE A 32 3.41 6.39 -7.05
CA ILE A 32 2.32 5.45 -7.32
C ILE A 32 2.71 4.52 -8.47
N GLN A 33 2.24 3.28 -8.43
CA GLN A 33 2.38 2.29 -9.49
C GLN A 33 1.02 1.61 -9.69
N ILE A 34 0.39 1.77 -10.84
CA ILE A 34 -0.87 1.11 -11.17
C ILE A 34 -0.98 0.78 -12.65
N HIS A 35 -1.70 -0.29 -12.95
CA HIS A 35 -2.10 -0.69 -14.30
C HIS A 35 -3.44 -1.45 -14.20
N PRO A 36 -4.36 -1.36 -15.18
CA PRO A 36 -5.66 -2.05 -15.14
C PRO A 36 -5.57 -3.57 -15.01
N ASP A 37 -4.49 -4.17 -15.49
CA ASP A 37 -4.30 -5.63 -15.44
C ASP A 37 -3.86 -6.14 -14.05
N ALA A 38 -3.45 -5.25 -13.14
CA ALA A 38 -2.97 -5.64 -11.83
C ALA A 38 -4.01 -6.47 -11.07
N LYS A 39 -3.56 -7.57 -10.47
CA LYS A 39 -4.40 -8.46 -9.64
C LYS A 39 -4.18 -8.26 -8.14
N LEU A 40 -3.04 -7.70 -7.76
CA LEU A 40 -2.67 -7.40 -6.38
C LEU A 40 -2.58 -5.88 -6.18
N LEU A 41 -3.28 -5.35 -5.18
CA LEU A 41 -3.18 -3.96 -4.75
C LEU A 41 -2.49 -3.87 -3.39
N ILE A 42 -1.49 -3.00 -3.27
CA ILE A 42 -0.81 -2.70 -2.01
C ILE A 42 -1.13 -1.27 -1.60
N VAL A 43 -1.80 -1.13 -0.46
CA VAL A 43 -2.12 0.17 0.15
C VAL A 43 -1.29 0.33 1.43
N GLY A 44 -0.26 1.18 1.36
CA GLY A 44 0.58 1.55 2.50
C GLY A 44 0.23 2.92 3.08
N GLN A 45 1.10 3.46 3.94
CA GLN A 45 0.89 4.76 4.57
C GLN A 45 1.20 5.92 3.61
N ALA A 46 2.47 6.13 3.32
CA ALA A 46 2.99 7.20 2.46
C ALA A 46 4.47 6.90 2.13
N PRO A 47 5.06 7.53 1.09
CA PRO A 47 6.49 7.46 0.83
C PRO A 47 7.32 7.93 2.03
N GLY A 48 8.38 7.21 2.34
CA GLY A 48 9.45 7.69 3.22
C GLY A 48 10.49 8.50 2.44
N THR A 49 11.53 9.02 3.11
CA THR A 49 12.56 9.87 2.48
C THR A 49 13.30 9.17 1.33
N ARG A 50 13.62 7.87 1.46
CA ARG A 50 14.29 7.10 0.40
C ARG A 50 13.39 6.90 -0.81
N VAL A 51 12.12 6.61 -0.58
CA VAL A 51 11.12 6.47 -1.64
C VAL A 51 10.87 7.80 -2.32
N HIS A 52 10.76 8.89 -1.56
CA HIS A 52 10.65 10.24 -2.11
C HIS A 52 11.84 10.58 -3.04
N ALA A 53 13.07 10.29 -2.59
CA ALA A 53 14.29 10.58 -3.36
C ALA A 53 14.41 9.74 -4.64
N SER A 54 14.00 8.47 -4.60
CA SER A 54 14.11 7.55 -5.75
C SER A 54 12.91 7.60 -6.69
N GLY A 55 11.74 8.03 -6.21
CA GLY A 55 10.48 7.93 -6.95
C GLY A 55 9.97 6.48 -7.11
N ILE A 56 10.62 5.50 -6.49
CA ILE A 56 10.28 4.08 -6.60
C ILE A 56 9.58 3.64 -5.32
N PRO A 57 8.32 3.15 -5.38
CA PRO A 57 7.58 2.75 -4.19
C PRO A 57 8.25 1.57 -3.48
N TRP A 58 8.25 1.60 -2.14
CA TRP A 58 8.86 0.54 -1.32
C TRP A 58 10.34 0.27 -1.59
N ASN A 59 11.09 1.26 -2.10
CA ASN A 59 12.55 1.15 -2.31
C ASN A 59 13.33 1.47 -1.02
N ASP A 60 13.05 0.69 0.02
CA ASP A 60 13.63 0.83 1.35
C ASP A 60 13.65 -0.52 2.09
N PRO A 61 14.23 -0.62 3.31
CA PRO A 61 14.24 -1.88 4.08
C PRO A 61 12.85 -2.45 4.40
N SER A 62 11.82 -1.61 4.50
CA SER A 62 10.45 -2.09 4.68
C SER A 62 9.95 -2.80 3.42
N GLY A 63 10.29 -2.27 2.24
CA GLY A 63 9.98 -2.88 0.96
C GLY A 63 10.73 -4.19 0.74
N ASP A 64 11.98 -4.31 1.20
CA ASP A 64 12.72 -5.57 1.15
C ASP A 64 11.97 -6.66 1.94
N ARG A 65 11.51 -6.35 3.15
CA ARG A 65 10.73 -7.27 3.96
C ARG A 65 9.36 -7.58 3.35
N LEU A 66 8.69 -6.59 2.79
CA LEU A 66 7.40 -6.81 2.11
C LEU A 66 7.54 -7.78 0.95
N ARG A 67 8.59 -7.63 0.13
CA ARG A 67 8.86 -8.59 -0.97
C ARG A 67 9.11 -10.02 -0.46
N GLN A 68 9.80 -10.17 0.68
CA GLN A 68 9.98 -11.47 1.32
C GLN A 68 8.64 -12.08 1.76
N TRP A 69 7.73 -11.29 2.35
CA TRP A 69 6.39 -11.77 2.71
C TRP A 69 5.55 -12.20 1.50
N LEU A 70 5.77 -11.56 0.35
CA LEU A 70 5.07 -11.87 -0.89
C LEU A 70 5.73 -12.99 -1.71
N ASP A 71 6.94 -13.38 -1.35
CA ASP A 71 7.80 -14.24 -2.18
C ASP A 71 7.96 -13.72 -3.61
N LEU A 72 8.17 -12.39 -3.73
CA LEU A 72 8.36 -11.70 -5.00
C LEU A 72 9.78 -11.12 -5.09
N ASP A 73 10.42 -11.35 -6.21
CA ASP A 73 11.60 -10.60 -6.62
C ASP A 73 11.25 -9.14 -7.01
N LYS A 74 12.27 -8.32 -7.27
CA LYS A 74 12.05 -6.92 -7.66
C LYS A 74 11.36 -6.80 -9.01
N GLU A 75 11.67 -7.66 -9.97
CA GLU A 75 11.11 -7.61 -11.31
C GLU A 75 9.59 -7.83 -11.27
N ARG A 76 9.15 -8.86 -10.57
CA ARG A 76 7.72 -9.16 -10.42
C ARG A 76 6.99 -8.15 -9.55
N PHE A 77 7.62 -7.64 -8.48
CA PHE A 77 7.05 -6.64 -7.57
C PHE A 77 6.83 -5.29 -8.25
N TYR A 78 7.73 -4.89 -9.13
CA TYR A 78 7.65 -3.61 -9.86
C TYR A 78 7.00 -3.73 -11.24
N ASP A 79 6.49 -4.90 -11.62
CA ASP A 79 5.65 -5.06 -12.79
C ASP A 79 4.24 -4.50 -12.53
N PRO A 80 3.88 -3.34 -13.10
CA PRO A 80 2.59 -2.70 -12.84
C PRO A 80 1.40 -3.54 -13.33
N HIS A 81 1.61 -4.44 -14.30
CA HIS A 81 0.57 -5.38 -14.76
C HIS A 81 0.23 -6.45 -13.73
N LYS A 82 1.07 -6.66 -12.74
CA LYS A 82 0.89 -7.64 -11.67
C LYS A 82 0.51 -7.00 -10.35
N VAL A 83 1.25 -5.94 -9.97
CA VAL A 83 1.16 -5.31 -8.65
C VAL A 83 0.86 -3.82 -8.80
N ALA A 84 -0.28 -3.40 -8.29
CA ALA A 84 -0.61 -2.00 -8.07
C ALA A 84 -0.16 -1.55 -6.68
N ILE A 85 0.42 -0.36 -6.59
CA ILE A 85 0.88 0.24 -5.33
C ILE A 85 0.31 1.64 -5.22
N MET A 86 -0.61 1.84 -4.26
CA MET A 86 -1.34 3.07 -4.07
C MET A 86 -1.38 3.42 -2.56
N PRO A 87 -0.38 4.13 -2.02
CA PRO A 87 -0.36 4.49 -0.59
C PRO A 87 -1.48 5.48 -0.24
N MET A 88 -1.83 5.58 1.05
CA MET A 88 -2.85 6.52 1.53
C MET A 88 -2.51 7.98 1.22
N GLY A 89 -1.24 8.34 1.26
CA GLY A 89 -0.71 9.61 0.77
C GLY A 89 0.38 9.37 -0.26
N PHE A 90 0.33 10.03 -1.40
CA PHE A 90 1.27 9.78 -2.50
C PHE A 90 2.62 10.48 -2.34
N CYS A 91 2.72 11.46 -1.43
CA CYS A 91 3.93 12.22 -1.18
C CYS A 91 4.46 11.99 0.25
N TYR A 92 5.76 12.22 0.43
CA TYR A 92 6.38 12.17 1.75
C TYR A 92 5.83 13.29 2.66
N PRO A 93 5.18 12.95 3.78
CA PRO A 93 4.48 13.93 4.61
C PRO A 93 5.40 14.69 5.58
N GLY A 94 6.64 14.25 5.74
CA GLY A 94 7.57 14.79 6.71
C GLY A 94 7.85 13.84 7.88
N LYS A 95 8.80 14.24 8.73
CA LYS A 95 9.24 13.48 9.90
C LYS A 95 8.60 14.02 11.17
N GLY A 96 8.01 13.14 11.96
CA GLY A 96 7.51 13.41 13.30
C GLY A 96 8.49 12.97 14.40
N LYS A 97 8.06 13.05 15.65
CA LYS A 97 8.87 12.68 16.85
C LYS A 97 9.25 11.18 16.87
N SER A 98 8.35 10.31 16.41
CA SER A 98 8.50 8.85 16.50
C SER A 98 8.50 8.13 15.16
N GLY A 99 8.65 8.84 14.04
CA GLY A 99 8.61 8.28 12.69
C GLY A 99 8.12 9.32 11.70
N ASP A 100 7.69 8.88 10.53
CA ASP A 100 7.10 9.78 9.55
C ASP A 100 5.71 10.25 10.02
N LEU A 101 5.35 11.45 9.62
CA LEU A 101 4.02 12.01 9.89
C LEU A 101 2.91 11.17 9.23
N PRO A 102 1.66 11.30 9.69
CA PRO A 102 0.51 10.71 9.01
C PRO A 102 0.45 11.10 7.52
N PRO A 103 -0.12 10.23 6.67
CA PRO A 103 -0.38 10.61 5.28
C PRO A 103 -1.27 11.84 5.23
N ARG A 104 -1.08 12.67 4.21
CA ARG A 104 -1.95 13.84 4.00
C ARG A 104 -3.39 13.38 3.82
N LYS A 105 -4.29 13.89 4.66
CA LYS A 105 -5.70 13.48 4.72
C LYS A 105 -6.49 13.81 3.44
N GLU A 106 -6.01 14.78 2.67
CA GLU A 106 -6.62 15.24 1.43
C GLU A 106 -6.39 14.29 0.26
N CYS A 107 -5.34 13.46 0.33
CA CYS A 107 -4.86 12.66 -0.80
C CYS A 107 -5.82 11.52 -1.16
N ALA A 108 -6.16 10.66 -0.20
CA ALA A 108 -7.02 9.51 -0.46
C ALA A 108 -8.44 9.90 -0.92
N PRO A 109 -9.16 10.85 -0.28
CA PRO A 109 -10.47 11.27 -0.77
C PRO A 109 -10.45 11.83 -2.20
N ARG A 110 -9.34 12.43 -2.61
CA ARG A 110 -9.21 13.01 -3.95
C ARG A 110 -8.95 11.98 -5.03
N TRP A 111 -8.11 10.97 -4.73
CA TRP A 111 -7.52 10.14 -5.76
C TRP A 111 -7.91 8.66 -5.71
N HIS A 112 -8.21 8.09 -4.53
CA HIS A 112 -8.37 6.65 -4.41
C HIS A 112 -9.56 6.14 -5.21
N ASN A 113 -10.75 6.72 -5.08
CA ASN A 113 -11.93 6.25 -5.79
C ASN A 113 -11.76 6.28 -7.32
N PRO A 114 -11.38 7.42 -7.95
CA PRO A 114 -11.16 7.45 -9.39
C PRO A 114 -10.12 6.45 -9.89
N LEU A 115 -9.05 6.21 -9.10
CA LEU A 115 -8.01 5.25 -9.46
C LEU A 115 -8.48 3.80 -9.30
N LEU A 116 -9.22 3.49 -8.23
CA LEU A 116 -9.77 2.15 -8.00
C LEU A 116 -10.77 1.74 -9.10
N GLU A 117 -11.56 2.68 -9.62
CA GLU A 117 -12.45 2.44 -10.77
C GLU A 117 -11.69 1.98 -12.03
N GLN A 118 -10.39 2.30 -12.13
CA GLN A 118 -9.52 1.88 -13.22
C GLN A 118 -8.79 0.56 -12.95
N LEU A 119 -9.05 -0.10 -11.83
CA LEU A 119 -8.40 -1.34 -11.42
C LEU A 119 -9.41 -2.50 -11.29
N PRO A 120 -10.09 -2.90 -12.38
CA PRO A 120 -11.19 -3.88 -12.33
C PRO A 120 -10.73 -5.31 -12.02
N ASN A 121 -9.43 -5.59 -12.16
CA ASN A 121 -8.87 -6.94 -12.04
C ASN A 121 -8.27 -7.24 -10.66
N ILE A 122 -8.34 -6.31 -9.70
CA ILE A 122 -7.82 -6.55 -8.34
C ILE A 122 -8.59 -7.67 -7.67
N GLN A 123 -7.86 -8.69 -7.20
CA GLN A 123 -8.40 -9.86 -6.50
C GLN A 123 -7.95 -9.94 -5.04
N LEU A 124 -6.87 -9.23 -4.68
CA LEU A 124 -6.40 -9.12 -3.30
C LEU A 124 -5.88 -7.71 -3.06
N THR A 125 -6.34 -7.09 -1.97
CA THR A 125 -5.83 -5.80 -1.48
C THR A 125 -5.10 -6.00 -0.16
N LEU A 126 -3.83 -5.66 -0.09
CA LEU A 126 -3.05 -5.63 1.14
C LEU A 126 -3.19 -4.26 1.81
N LEU A 127 -3.71 -4.24 3.03
CA LEU A 127 -3.93 -3.03 3.82
C LEU A 127 -2.84 -2.92 4.89
N ILE A 128 -1.75 -2.22 4.57
CA ILE A 128 -0.54 -2.17 5.39
C ILE A 128 -0.56 -0.99 6.34
N GLY A 129 -0.65 -1.29 7.64
CA GLY A 129 -0.65 -0.31 8.71
C GLY A 129 -2.02 0.30 8.98
N GLN A 130 -2.10 1.05 10.09
CA GLN A 130 -3.37 1.51 10.64
C GLN A 130 -4.17 2.47 9.73
N TYR A 131 -3.49 3.28 8.92
CA TYR A 131 -4.18 4.28 8.08
C TYR A 131 -4.93 3.63 6.93
N ALA A 132 -4.32 2.67 6.24
CA ALA A 132 -4.97 1.88 5.20
C ALA A 132 -6.13 1.07 5.77
N GLN A 133 -5.91 0.38 6.88
CA GLN A 133 -6.95 -0.43 7.53
C GLN A 133 -8.15 0.41 7.97
N LYS A 134 -7.93 1.55 8.63
CA LYS A 134 -9.03 2.43 9.08
C LYS A 134 -9.81 3.05 7.91
N HIS A 135 -9.19 3.24 6.76
CA HIS A 135 -9.84 3.82 5.60
C HIS A 135 -10.69 2.80 4.83
N TYR A 136 -10.19 1.57 4.70
CA TYR A 136 -10.78 0.56 3.81
C TYR A 136 -11.65 -0.48 4.53
N LEU A 137 -11.46 -0.66 5.85
CA LEU A 137 -12.18 -1.69 6.60
C LEU A 137 -13.30 -1.07 7.44
N SER A 138 -14.48 -1.66 7.32
CA SER A 138 -15.65 -1.39 8.16
C SER A 138 -15.89 -2.59 9.06
N ASP A 139 -14.92 -2.88 9.92
CA ASP A 139 -14.91 -4.02 10.84
C ASP A 139 -15.12 -3.57 12.30
N PRO A 140 -15.48 -4.48 13.23
CA PRO A 140 -15.66 -4.15 14.64
C PRO A 140 -14.35 -3.99 15.42
N TYR A 141 -13.21 -4.28 14.82
CA TYR A 141 -11.91 -4.33 15.50
C TYR A 141 -11.33 -2.93 15.71
N LYS A 142 -10.85 -2.68 16.92
CA LYS A 142 -10.40 -1.34 17.35
C LYS A 142 -8.92 -1.07 17.05
N THR A 143 -8.12 -2.13 17.04
CA THR A 143 -6.66 -2.02 16.90
C THR A 143 -6.16 -2.71 15.62
N LEU A 144 -4.96 -2.31 15.18
CA LEU A 144 -4.28 -2.98 14.10
C LEU A 144 -4.04 -4.46 14.41
N THR A 145 -3.61 -4.76 15.64
CA THR A 145 -3.33 -6.14 16.07
C THR A 145 -4.57 -7.01 15.99
N GLU A 146 -5.71 -6.56 16.55
CA GLU A 146 -6.97 -7.29 16.44
C GLU A 146 -7.37 -7.58 14.99
N ARG A 147 -7.22 -6.60 14.07
CA ARG A 147 -7.51 -6.83 12.64
C ARG A 147 -6.61 -7.88 12.03
N VAL A 148 -5.32 -7.83 12.34
CA VAL A 148 -4.38 -8.82 11.82
C VAL A 148 -4.62 -10.20 12.43
N GLU A 149 -5.02 -10.32 13.71
CA GLU A 149 -5.41 -11.58 14.34
C GLU A 149 -6.65 -12.22 13.68
N HIS A 150 -7.61 -11.37 13.26
CA HIS A 150 -8.84 -11.81 12.59
C HIS A 150 -8.77 -11.72 11.05
N TRP A 151 -7.57 -11.81 10.48
CA TRP A 151 -7.37 -11.69 9.03
C TRP A 151 -8.22 -12.65 8.20
N ARG A 152 -8.59 -13.82 8.75
CA ARG A 152 -9.41 -14.82 8.07
C ARG A 152 -10.82 -14.37 7.76
N ASP A 153 -11.34 -13.38 8.50
CA ASP A 153 -12.68 -12.82 8.29
C ASP A 153 -12.75 -11.91 7.05
N LEU A 154 -11.59 -11.47 6.54
CA LEU A 154 -11.47 -10.47 5.48
C LEU A 154 -10.99 -11.04 4.14
N ILE A 155 -10.40 -12.23 4.16
CA ILE A 155 -9.94 -12.90 2.94
C ILE A 155 -11.13 -13.50 2.16
N PRO A 156 -10.98 -13.74 0.84
CA PRO A 156 -9.74 -13.58 0.05
C PRO A 156 -9.51 -12.20 -0.58
N GLN A 157 -10.39 -11.22 -0.34
CA GLN A 157 -10.34 -9.93 -1.03
C GLN A 157 -9.41 -8.91 -0.35
N GLN A 158 -9.34 -8.93 0.98
CA GLN A 158 -8.57 -7.97 1.77
C GLN A 158 -7.71 -8.68 2.81
N LEU A 159 -6.49 -8.22 2.99
CA LEU A 159 -5.59 -8.73 4.02
C LEU A 159 -4.98 -7.57 4.80
N PRO A 160 -5.33 -7.41 6.09
CA PRO A 160 -4.69 -6.44 6.96
C PRO A 160 -3.30 -6.93 7.36
N LEU A 161 -2.30 -6.06 7.23
CA LEU A 161 -0.92 -6.37 7.58
C LEU A 161 -0.34 -5.31 8.52
N PRO A 162 0.55 -5.68 9.46
CA PRO A 162 1.37 -4.71 10.16
C PRO A 162 2.34 -4.06 9.16
N HIS A 163 2.84 -2.86 9.50
CA HIS A 163 3.85 -2.25 8.66
C HIS A 163 5.17 -3.05 8.75
N PRO A 164 5.82 -3.40 7.61
CA PRO A 164 7.05 -4.24 7.59
C PRO A 164 8.31 -3.52 8.07
N SER A 165 8.17 -2.35 8.68
CA SER A 165 9.28 -1.57 9.21
C SER A 165 10.11 -2.36 10.23
N PRO A 166 11.46 -2.24 10.20
CA PRO A 166 12.32 -2.77 11.25
C PRO A 166 11.97 -2.28 12.66
N ARG A 167 11.29 -1.13 12.79
CA ARG A 167 10.81 -0.58 14.07
C ARG A 167 9.75 -1.46 14.73
N ASN A 168 9.05 -2.28 13.95
CA ASN A 168 8.01 -3.19 14.46
C ASN A 168 8.56 -4.56 14.91
N ARG A 169 9.90 -4.71 15.05
CA ARG A 169 10.52 -5.98 15.47
C ARG A 169 9.89 -6.56 16.75
N ARG A 170 9.60 -5.71 17.74
CA ARG A 170 8.97 -6.15 18.99
C ARG A 170 7.58 -6.74 18.75
N TRP A 171 6.78 -6.13 17.88
CA TRP A 171 5.46 -6.64 17.52
C TRP A 171 5.56 -8.06 16.93
N PHE A 172 6.47 -8.30 15.98
CA PHE A 172 6.66 -9.61 15.38
C PHE A 172 7.15 -10.66 16.38
N GLN A 173 8.01 -10.28 17.32
CA GLN A 173 8.45 -11.18 18.40
C GLN A 173 7.30 -11.57 19.34
N GLN A 174 6.32 -10.71 19.54
CA GLN A 174 5.16 -10.97 20.38
C GLN A 174 4.04 -11.72 19.65
N HIS A 175 4.07 -11.77 18.31
CA HIS A 175 3.04 -12.38 17.46
C HIS A 175 3.66 -13.34 16.43
N PRO A 176 4.31 -14.44 16.88
CA PRO A 176 5.00 -15.37 15.97
C PRO A 176 4.05 -16.03 14.98
N TRP A 177 2.78 -16.19 15.33
CA TRP A 177 1.73 -16.71 14.45
C TRP A 177 1.62 -15.95 13.12
N PHE A 178 2.07 -14.69 13.08
CA PHE A 178 2.06 -13.92 11.84
C PHE A 178 2.98 -14.53 10.78
N ASP A 179 4.20 -14.87 11.16
CA ASP A 179 5.17 -15.51 10.26
C ASP A 179 4.80 -16.99 9.99
N ASP A 180 4.13 -17.66 10.95
CA ASP A 180 3.77 -19.08 10.84
C ASP A 180 2.47 -19.33 10.06
N GLU A 181 1.54 -18.36 10.02
CA GLU A 181 0.21 -18.56 9.43
C GLU A 181 -0.11 -17.54 8.32
N VAL A 182 0.08 -16.24 8.58
CA VAL A 182 -0.30 -15.19 7.63
C VAL A 182 0.64 -15.15 6.43
N VAL A 183 1.94 -15.19 6.67
CA VAL A 183 2.93 -15.11 5.59
C VAL A 183 2.84 -16.32 4.64
N PRO A 184 2.76 -17.56 5.08
CA PRO A 184 2.60 -18.72 4.17
C PRO A 184 1.32 -18.65 3.34
N TRP A 185 0.20 -18.27 3.95
CA TRP A 185 -1.04 -18.07 3.21
C TRP A 185 -0.90 -16.97 2.14
N LEU A 186 -0.28 -15.85 2.51
CA LEU A 186 -0.06 -14.74 1.60
C LEU A 186 0.80 -15.13 0.41
N GLN A 187 1.92 -15.84 0.65
CA GLN A 187 2.80 -16.33 -0.41
C GLN A 187 2.05 -17.27 -1.37
N GLN A 188 1.30 -18.22 -0.84
CA GLN A 188 0.50 -19.14 -1.65
C GLN A 188 -0.55 -18.37 -2.48
N ARG A 189 -1.25 -17.41 -1.86
CA ARG A 189 -2.27 -16.62 -2.55
C ARG A 189 -1.68 -15.75 -3.65
N VAL A 190 -0.56 -15.08 -3.39
CA VAL A 190 0.15 -14.26 -4.39
C VAL A 190 0.66 -15.12 -5.54
N ALA A 191 1.24 -16.28 -5.26
CA ALA A 191 1.67 -17.22 -6.30
C ALA A 191 0.50 -17.61 -7.21
N GLN A 192 -0.67 -17.94 -6.65
CA GLN A 192 -1.89 -18.27 -7.43
C GLN A 192 -2.39 -17.09 -8.28
N LEU A 193 -2.37 -15.87 -7.73
CA LEU A 193 -2.85 -14.67 -8.42
C LEU A 193 -1.96 -14.28 -9.60
N LEU A 194 -0.64 -14.45 -9.45
CA LEU A 194 0.37 -13.99 -10.40
C LEU A 194 0.91 -15.10 -11.30
N LEU A 195 0.26 -16.26 -11.29
CA LEU A 195 0.53 -17.29 -12.29
C LEU A 195 0.32 -16.73 -13.70
N PRO A 196 1.15 -17.17 -14.68
CA PRO A 196 1.03 -16.73 -16.08
C PRO A 196 -0.35 -17.01 -16.66
#